data_7e7b089d6ac3a384e5fb8edcb46e2c33
#
_entry.id   7e7b089d6ac3a384e5fb8edcb46e2c33
#
_cell.length_a   1.000
_cell.length_b   1.000
_cell.length_c   1.000
_cell.angle_alpha   90.00
_cell.angle_beta   90.00
_cell.angle_gamma   90.00
#
_symmetry.space_group_name_H-M   'P 1'
#
loop_
_entity.id
_entity.type
_entity.pdbx_description
1 polymer ?
#
loop_
_entity_poly.entity_id
_entity_poly.type
_entity_poly.pdbx_seq_one_letter_code
_entity_poly.pdbx_strand_id
1 'polypeptide(L)'
;MDLSGRDGDDRDGLWAYAAGEAPLGAVFARMPALDGLRVSCGSFSPALTSYLVHGFARVDPRLLDVVTERFRSPEDNPALRYGVTGPIGRFLHRDQFISWDALRAMPFYEEFWHPSAVGPDAGSLRFPVAGMGEVLVSLGVPVGGEAPGLARRAAIERAMGRLRRAMELRARVSTGGTVEAQGARHGLATVVVDEAGIVLAAPEEAAAAFGRGAPLRIRDGALRWDGAPEEVRLGAAFVAALGGRETRVSLLGARPRGAGPITVSMAPGPPALGRPAVVVTVAEPRPAAWSRETLAAAWGLTPREAEVALGLLAGRGPAETARELSIRPDSARLYLKRVYAKTGTAGQVALVALLAGTLAD
;
A
#
# COMPACT_ATOMS: atom_id res chain seq x y z
N MET A 1 34.53 27.51 -1.06
CA MET A 1 33.80 27.19 0.18
C MET A 1 33.67 25.67 0.26
N ASP A 2 34.41 25.08 1.17
CA ASP A 2 34.52 23.61 1.29
C ASP A 2 33.21 23.02 1.84
N LEU A 3 32.52 22.19 1.03
CA LEU A 3 31.25 21.55 1.38
C LEU A 3 31.45 20.13 1.95
N SER A 4 32.71 19.68 2.08
CA SER A 4 33.03 18.29 2.47
C SER A 4 32.79 18.00 3.96
N GLY A 5 32.74 18.99 4.84
CA GLY A 5 32.56 18.83 6.28
C GLY A 5 31.09 18.80 6.77
N ARG A 6 30.11 19.14 5.91
CA ARG A 6 28.68 19.26 6.29
C ARG A 6 27.79 18.12 5.88
N ASP A 7 28.34 17.08 5.25
CA ASP A 7 27.57 15.89 4.82
C ASP A 7 27.10 15.01 6.01
N GLY A 8 27.64 15.20 7.21
CA GLY A 8 27.26 14.48 8.42
C GLY A 8 25.87 14.89 8.95
N ASP A 9 25.59 16.19 8.94
CA ASP A 9 24.37 16.77 9.52
C ASP A 9 23.09 16.38 8.71
N ASP A 10 23.23 16.24 7.38
CA ASP A 10 22.14 15.76 6.51
C ASP A 10 21.75 14.30 6.79
N ARG A 11 22.74 13.45 7.13
CA ARG A 11 22.49 12.02 7.37
C ARG A 11 21.70 11.80 8.64
N ASP A 12 22.07 12.46 9.73
CA ASP A 12 21.39 12.29 11.02
C ASP A 12 19.96 12.79 10.95
N GLY A 13 19.70 13.91 10.28
CA GLY A 13 18.35 14.41 10.05
C GLY A 13 17.48 13.48 9.19
N LEU A 14 18.04 12.89 8.14
CA LEU A 14 17.33 11.93 7.28
C LEU A 14 17.07 10.59 7.98
N TRP A 15 17.99 10.15 8.85
CA TRP A 15 17.77 8.98 9.70
C TRP A 15 16.64 9.21 10.71
N ALA A 16 16.65 10.33 11.41
CA ALA A 16 15.58 10.70 12.34
C ALA A 16 14.22 10.80 11.63
N TYR A 17 14.18 11.33 10.40
CA TYR A 17 12.97 11.30 9.60
C TYR A 17 12.53 9.87 9.23
N ALA A 18 13.44 9.03 8.77
CA ALA A 18 13.15 7.64 8.41
C ALA A 18 12.63 6.84 9.61
N ALA A 19 13.19 7.05 10.80
CA ALA A 19 12.74 6.45 12.06
C ALA A 19 11.39 7.02 12.58
N GLY A 20 10.92 8.13 12.03
CA GLY A 20 9.69 8.79 12.51
C GLY A 20 9.90 9.79 13.64
N GLU A 21 11.14 10.07 14.02
CA GLU A 21 11.54 10.92 15.14
C GLU A 21 11.56 12.41 14.80
N ALA A 22 11.68 12.75 13.51
CA ALA A 22 11.73 14.15 13.05
C ALA A 22 10.74 14.39 11.90
N PRO A 23 10.05 15.56 11.85
CA PRO A 23 9.27 15.97 10.70
C PRO A 23 10.17 16.39 9.54
N LEU A 24 9.70 16.18 8.30
CA LEU A 24 10.47 16.49 7.09
C LEU A 24 10.89 17.97 6.98
N GLY A 25 10.05 18.88 7.45
CA GLY A 25 10.36 20.32 7.47
C GLY A 25 11.60 20.66 8.30
N ALA A 26 11.80 19.99 9.44
CA ALA A 26 12.99 20.17 10.27
C ALA A 26 14.25 19.67 9.55
N VAL A 27 14.14 18.61 8.76
CA VAL A 27 15.23 18.08 7.95
C VAL A 27 15.61 19.08 6.85
N PHE A 28 14.64 19.61 6.12
CA PHE A 28 14.88 20.63 5.09
C PHE A 28 15.51 21.89 5.63
N ALA A 29 15.14 22.32 6.85
CA ALA A 29 15.70 23.51 7.47
C ALA A 29 17.21 23.38 7.75
N ARG A 30 17.71 22.17 7.92
CA ARG A 30 19.12 21.86 8.25
C ARG A 30 19.95 21.44 7.03
N MET A 31 19.34 21.12 5.89
CA MET A 31 20.06 20.71 4.68
C MET A 31 20.86 21.87 4.06
N PRO A 32 22.21 21.83 4.03
CA PRO A 32 23.00 22.92 3.48
C PRO A 32 22.73 23.21 2.00
N ALA A 33 22.40 22.18 1.22
CA ALA A 33 22.04 22.33 -0.20
C ALA A 33 20.77 23.17 -0.39
N LEU A 34 19.87 23.20 0.62
CA LEU A 34 18.59 23.93 0.61
C LEU A 34 18.63 25.23 1.40
N ASP A 35 19.80 25.64 1.92
CA ASP A 35 19.89 26.82 2.75
C ASP A 35 19.40 28.07 2.01
N GLY A 36 18.63 28.91 2.71
CA GLY A 36 18.00 30.09 2.14
C GLY A 36 16.86 29.85 1.15
N LEU A 37 16.64 28.61 0.65
CA LEU A 37 15.56 28.31 -0.26
C LEU A 37 14.23 28.09 0.49
N ARG A 38 13.14 28.47 -0.13
CA ARG A 38 11.79 28.04 0.27
C ARG A 38 11.53 26.65 -0.29
N VAL A 39 11.13 25.74 0.55
CA VAL A 39 10.99 24.33 0.18
C VAL A 39 9.60 23.85 0.51
N SER A 40 8.96 23.17 -0.43
CA SER A 40 7.78 22.35 -0.17
C SER A 40 7.95 20.96 -0.79
N CYS A 41 7.48 19.95 -0.09
CA CYS A 41 7.49 18.57 -0.54
C CYS A 41 6.09 17.98 -0.38
N GLY A 42 5.55 17.47 -1.45
CA GLY A 42 4.27 16.79 -1.46
C GLY A 42 4.30 15.58 -2.38
N SER A 43 3.28 14.76 -2.30
CA SER A 43 3.09 13.64 -3.21
C SER A 43 1.71 13.65 -3.83
N PHE A 44 1.59 13.06 -4.99
CA PHE A 44 0.33 12.86 -5.69
C PHE A 44 0.25 11.45 -6.27
N SER A 45 -0.99 10.94 -6.38
CA SER A 45 -1.23 9.67 -7.06
C SER A 45 -1.09 9.84 -8.57
N PRO A 46 -0.74 8.78 -9.31
CA PRO A 46 -0.71 8.84 -10.78
C PRO A 46 -2.03 9.30 -11.40
N ALA A 47 -3.15 9.03 -10.72
CA ALA A 47 -4.49 9.48 -11.13
C ALA A 47 -4.81 10.93 -10.71
N LEU A 48 -3.88 11.62 -10.04
CA LEU A 48 -4.04 12.99 -9.53
C LEU A 48 -5.29 13.21 -8.64
N THR A 49 -5.76 12.14 -8.02
CA THR A 49 -6.95 12.17 -7.16
C THR A 49 -6.68 12.77 -5.78
N SER A 50 -5.40 12.85 -5.39
CA SER A 50 -4.98 13.40 -4.11
C SER A 50 -3.60 14.05 -4.21
N TYR A 51 -3.45 15.20 -3.56
CA TYR A 51 -2.16 15.84 -3.30
C TYR A 51 -1.97 15.96 -1.80
N LEU A 52 -0.84 15.48 -1.31
CA LEU A 52 -0.53 15.47 0.12
C LEU A 52 0.80 16.18 0.38
N VAL A 53 0.81 17.15 1.27
CA VAL A 53 2.04 17.82 1.71
C VAL A 53 2.70 17.03 2.83
N HIS A 54 3.96 16.67 2.64
CA HIS A 54 4.76 15.90 3.61
C HIS A 54 5.65 16.79 4.48
N GLY A 55 6.04 17.95 3.99
CA GLY A 55 6.86 18.88 4.73
C GLY A 55 7.24 20.12 3.93
N PHE A 56 7.63 21.15 4.65
CA PHE A 56 8.04 22.43 4.09
C PHE A 56 9.07 23.09 4.98
N ALA A 57 9.83 24.00 4.39
CA ALA A 57 10.73 24.88 5.14
C ALA A 57 10.70 26.29 4.55
N ARG A 58 10.65 27.30 5.42
CA ARG A 58 10.64 28.72 5.07
C ARG A 58 9.45 29.14 4.18
N VAL A 59 8.33 28.43 4.27
CA VAL A 59 7.03 28.73 3.63
C VAL A 59 6.02 28.91 4.75
N ASP A 60 5.12 29.88 4.62
CA ASP A 60 4.01 30.03 5.56
C ASP A 60 3.07 28.83 5.47
N PRO A 61 2.79 28.12 6.57
CA PRO A 61 1.86 26.97 6.57
C PRO A 61 0.49 27.28 5.97
N ARG A 62 -0.03 28.48 6.18
CA ARG A 62 -1.36 28.88 5.67
C ARG A 62 -1.43 28.89 4.13
N LEU A 63 -0.30 29.19 3.47
CA LEU A 63 -0.24 29.15 2.01
C LEU A 63 -0.25 27.72 1.45
N LEU A 64 0.18 26.74 2.25
CA LEU A 64 0.12 25.32 1.87
C LEU A 64 -1.32 24.79 1.89
N ASP A 65 -2.14 25.28 2.82
CA ASP A 65 -3.56 24.97 2.84
C ASP A 65 -4.24 25.44 1.55
N VAL A 66 -3.91 26.64 1.06
CA VAL A 66 -4.40 27.14 -0.23
C VAL A 66 -4.03 26.21 -1.39
N VAL A 67 -2.79 25.72 -1.44
CA VAL A 67 -2.36 24.78 -2.49
C VAL A 67 -3.12 23.45 -2.40
N THR A 68 -3.26 22.91 -1.19
CA THR A 68 -3.90 21.61 -1.00
C THR A 68 -5.41 21.63 -1.21
N GLU A 69 -6.06 22.75 -1.01
CA GLU A 69 -7.50 22.89 -1.16
C GLU A 69 -7.92 23.35 -2.55
N ARG A 70 -7.21 24.33 -3.13
CA ARG A 70 -7.62 25.03 -4.33
C ARG A 70 -6.86 24.64 -5.59
N PHE A 71 -5.55 24.38 -5.50
CA PHE A 71 -4.69 24.13 -6.66
C PHE A 71 -4.30 22.65 -6.77
N ARG A 72 -5.29 21.80 -6.96
CA ARG A 72 -5.11 20.32 -6.96
C ARG A 72 -4.89 19.74 -8.35
N SER A 73 -5.14 20.50 -9.41
CA SER A 73 -5.01 20.02 -10.78
C SER A 73 -3.71 20.51 -11.43
N PRO A 74 -3.15 19.76 -12.40
CA PRO A 74 -2.01 20.22 -13.20
C PRO A 74 -2.32 21.47 -14.04
N GLU A 75 -3.58 21.77 -14.29
CA GLU A 75 -4.02 22.95 -15.03
C GLU A 75 -3.85 24.20 -14.19
N ASP A 76 -4.19 24.11 -12.91
CA ASP A 76 -4.17 25.23 -11.97
C ASP A 76 -2.84 25.37 -11.24
N ASN A 77 -2.07 24.28 -11.12
CA ASN A 77 -0.80 24.24 -10.41
C ASN A 77 0.35 23.83 -11.33
N PRO A 78 1.20 24.76 -11.74
CA PRO A 78 2.30 24.47 -12.66
C PRO A 78 3.32 23.47 -12.10
N ALA A 79 3.50 23.41 -10.78
CA ALA A 79 4.38 22.43 -10.16
C ALA A 79 3.83 21.00 -10.31
N LEU A 80 2.51 20.80 -10.21
CA LEU A 80 1.88 19.51 -10.48
C LEU A 80 1.96 19.13 -11.96
N ARG A 81 1.81 20.09 -12.88
CA ARG A 81 2.01 19.86 -14.32
C ARG A 81 3.42 19.29 -14.57
N TYR A 82 4.43 19.89 -13.98
CA TYR A 82 5.80 19.38 -14.04
C TYR A 82 5.90 17.99 -13.39
N GLY A 83 5.29 17.79 -12.25
CA GLY A 83 5.28 16.52 -11.52
C GLY A 83 4.77 15.34 -12.36
N VAL A 84 3.88 15.59 -13.33
CA VAL A 84 3.36 14.55 -14.23
C VAL A 84 4.31 14.26 -15.40
N THR A 85 4.95 15.27 -15.96
CA THR A 85 5.66 15.19 -17.25
C THR A 85 7.17 15.35 -17.18
N GLY A 86 7.70 15.92 -16.09
CA GLY A 86 9.12 16.22 -15.95
C GLY A 86 10.01 14.97 -15.78
N PRO A 87 11.32 15.07 -16.02
CA PRO A 87 12.27 13.96 -15.81
C PRO A 87 12.43 13.63 -14.33
N ILE A 88 12.67 12.35 -14.05
CA ILE A 88 12.86 11.84 -12.69
C ILE A 88 14.27 12.21 -12.17
N GLY A 89 14.34 12.70 -10.92
CA GLY A 89 15.59 12.87 -10.19
C GLY A 89 16.45 14.05 -10.63
N ARG A 90 15.95 14.89 -11.54
CA ARG A 90 16.68 16.08 -12.04
C ARG A 90 16.00 17.36 -11.62
N PHE A 91 16.80 18.33 -11.20
CA PHE A 91 16.33 19.68 -10.94
C PHE A 91 16.02 20.39 -12.26
N LEU A 92 14.76 20.77 -12.46
CA LEU A 92 14.38 21.63 -13.57
C LEU A 92 14.01 23.02 -13.06
N HIS A 93 14.57 24.00 -13.75
CA HIS A 93 14.19 25.38 -13.53
C HIS A 93 12.77 25.66 -14.05
N ARG A 94 12.06 26.56 -13.41
CA ARG A 94 10.68 26.95 -13.76
C ARG A 94 10.50 27.27 -15.25
N ASP A 95 11.43 28.03 -15.86
CA ASP A 95 11.34 28.40 -17.28
C ASP A 95 11.28 27.22 -18.25
N GLN A 96 11.69 26.02 -17.80
CA GLN A 96 11.65 24.81 -18.63
C GLN A 96 10.25 24.19 -18.72
N PHE A 97 9.30 24.61 -17.89
CA PHE A 97 7.94 24.12 -17.90
C PHE A 97 6.85 25.20 -17.87
N ILE A 98 7.16 26.44 -17.45
CA ILE A 98 6.26 27.59 -17.52
C ILE A 98 7.06 28.89 -17.59
N SER A 99 6.71 29.77 -18.53
CA SER A 99 7.32 31.11 -18.59
C SER A 99 6.87 31.98 -17.40
N TRP A 100 7.68 32.98 -17.08
CA TRP A 100 7.36 33.90 -15.98
C TRP A 100 6.04 34.66 -16.21
N ASP A 101 5.80 35.13 -17.44
CA ASP A 101 4.59 35.85 -17.77
C ASP A 101 3.35 34.94 -17.71
N ALA A 102 3.46 33.70 -18.19
CA ALA A 102 2.39 32.73 -18.09
C ALA A 102 2.06 32.38 -16.63
N LEU A 103 3.07 32.24 -15.77
CA LEU A 103 2.86 32.00 -14.33
C LEU A 103 2.15 33.18 -13.66
N ARG A 104 2.57 34.41 -13.97
CA ARG A 104 1.97 35.64 -13.41
C ARG A 104 0.51 35.84 -13.83
N ALA A 105 0.10 35.28 -14.94
CA ALA A 105 -1.28 35.33 -15.41
C ALA A 105 -2.21 34.30 -14.72
N MET A 106 -1.64 33.38 -13.92
CA MET A 106 -2.44 32.35 -13.22
C MET A 106 -2.89 32.84 -11.84
N PRO A 107 -4.11 32.44 -11.38
CA PRO A 107 -4.54 32.65 -10.00
C PRO A 107 -3.53 32.10 -8.96
N PHE A 108 -2.86 31.01 -9.30
CA PHE A 108 -1.80 30.41 -8.48
C PHE A 108 -0.69 31.39 -8.11
N TYR A 109 -0.36 32.33 -9.01
CA TYR A 109 0.66 33.35 -8.72
C TYR A 109 0.18 34.29 -7.61
N GLU A 110 -0.99 34.86 -7.71
CA GLU A 110 -1.51 35.84 -6.76
C GLU A 110 -1.82 35.24 -5.38
N GLU A 111 -2.30 34.01 -5.35
CA GLU A 111 -2.80 33.38 -4.13
C GLU A 111 -1.75 32.56 -3.39
N PHE A 112 -0.73 32.07 -4.09
CA PHE A 112 0.31 31.22 -3.47
C PHE A 112 1.71 31.74 -3.74
N TRP A 113 2.10 31.95 -5.00
CA TRP A 113 3.49 32.23 -5.36
C TRP A 113 3.99 33.58 -4.82
N HIS A 114 3.27 34.63 -5.12
CA HIS A 114 3.60 35.99 -4.70
C HIS A 114 3.58 36.15 -3.16
N PRO A 115 2.54 35.69 -2.44
CA PRO A 115 2.54 35.68 -0.98
C PRO A 115 3.67 34.84 -0.34
N SER A 116 4.14 33.80 -1.02
CA SER A 116 5.28 33.01 -0.57
C SER A 116 6.61 33.74 -0.68
N ALA A 117 6.62 34.95 -1.24
CA ALA A 117 7.81 35.77 -1.52
C ALA A 117 8.89 34.98 -2.31
N VAL A 118 8.46 34.17 -3.27
CA VAL A 118 9.32 33.44 -4.20
C VAL A 118 9.52 34.30 -5.45
N GLY A 119 10.78 34.51 -5.81
CA GLY A 119 11.19 35.23 -7.01
C GLY A 119 11.00 34.40 -8.29
N PRO A 120 11.46 34.91 -9.44
CA PRO A 120 11.37 34.19 -10.71
C PRO A 120 12.21 32.93 -10.75
N ASP A 121 13.25 32.83 -9.92
CA ASP A 121 14.15 31.70 -9.85
C ASP A 121 13.59 30.64 -8.92
N ALA A 122 12.99 29.63 -9.51
CA ALA A 122 12.45 28.48 -8.82
C ALA A 122 12.64 27.23 -9.67
N GLY A 123 12.49 26.08 -9.07
CA GLY A 123 12.55 24.82 -9.79
C GLY A 123 11.95 23.69 -8.98
N SER A 124 11.86 22.55 -9.60
CA SER A 124 11.29 21.37 -8.97
C SER A 124 12.09 20.12 -9.33
N LEU A 125 12.01 19.13 -8.44
CA LEU A 125 12.43 17.77 -8.70
C LEU A 125 11.28 16.85 -8.41
N ARG A 126 11.19 15.75 -9.17
CA ARG A 126 10.25 14.67 -8.88
C ARG A 126 10.96 13.33 -8.80
N PHE A 127 10.43 12.43 -8.02
CA PHE A 127 10.85 11.03 -7.96
C PHE A 127 9.73 10.15 -7.40
N PRO A 128 9.60 8.91 -7.88
CA PRO A 128 8.66 7.96 -7.30
C PRO A 128 9.16 7.45 -5.96
N VAL A 129 8.23 7.27 -5.02
CA VAL A 129 8.46 6.58 -3.75
C VAL A 129 7.36 5.54 -3.58
N ALA A 130 7.76 4.29 -3.36
CA ALA A 130 6.81 3.21 -3.11
C ALA A 130 5.90 3.57 -1.93
N GLY A 131 4.58 3.49 -2.14
CA GLY A 131 3.59 3.86 -1.13
C GLY A 131 3.27 5.34 -1.01
N MET A 132 3.93 6.20 -1.77
CA MET A 132 3.65 7.64 -1.79
C MET A 132 3.24 8.16 -3.18
N GLY A 133 3.43 7.35 -4.22
CA GLY A 133 3.28 7.79 -5.60
C GLY A 133 4.44 8.68 -6.07
N GLU A 134 4.13 9.70 -6.85
CA GLU A 134 5.11 10.68 -7.31
C GLU A 134 5.33 11.75 -6.22
N VAL A 135 6.55 11.87 -5.76
CA VAL A 135 6.96 12.91 -4.82
C VAL A 135 7.52 14.09 -5.61
N LEU A 136 7.02 15.27 -5.30
CA LEU A 136 7.46 16.54 -5.87
C LEU A 136 8.08 17.40 -4.78
N VAL A 137 9.31 17.87 -5.02
CA VAL A 137 9.96 18.86 -4.19
C VAL A 137 10.11 20.14 -4.99
N SER A 138 9.43 21.18 -4.55
CA SER A 138 9.50 22.51 -5.14
C SER A 138 10.42 23.41 -4.32
N LEU A 139 11.29 24.10 -5.02
CA LEU A 139 12.34 24.96 -4.47
C LEU A 139 12.19 26.37 -5.04
N GLY A 140 11.99 27.35 -4.18
CA GLY A 140 11.87 28.75 -4.55
C GLY A 140 13.03 29.57 -4.01
N VAL A 141 13.62 30.39 -4.85
CA VAL A 141 14.57 31.43 -4.42
C VAL A 141 13.75 32.62 -3.91
N PRO A 142 14.01 33.13 -2.72
CA PRO A 142 13.35 34.35 -2.24
C PRO A 142 13.58 35.55 -3.20
N VAL A 143 12.64 36.46 -3.24
CA VAL A 143 12.78 37.70 -4.03
C VAL A 143 14.11 38.40 -3.66
N GLY A 144 14.92 38.73 -4.67
CA GLY A 144 16.26 39.34 -4.50
C GLY A 144 17.37 38.33 -4.15
N GLY A 145 17.08 37.05 -4.04
CA GLY A 145 18.07 35.99 -3.85
C GLY A 145 18.74 35.57 -5.17
N GLU A 146 19.87 34.89 -5.06
CA GLU A 146 20.60 34.35 -6.21
C GLU A 146 20.12 32.93 -6.60
N ALA A 147 19.92 32.71 -7.90
CA ALA A 147 19.61 31.39 -8.43
C ALA A 147 20.72 30.37 -8.12
N PRO A 148 20.37 29.09 -7.80
CA PRO A 148 21.38 28.08 -7.53
C PRO A 148 22.24 27.81 -8.77
N GLY A 149 23.55 28.04 -8.65
CA GLY A 149 24.55 27.70 -9.68
C GLY A 149 24.65 26.17 -9.87
N LEU A 150 25.36 25.74 -10.91
CA LEU A 150 25.49 24.33 -11.28
C LEU A 150 25.94 23.41 -10.14
N ALA A 151 26.95 23.82 -9.37
CA ALA A 151 27.44 23.04 -8.24
C ALA A 151 26.36 22.82 -7.15
N ARG A 152 25.57 23.86 -6.86
CA ARG A 152 24.48 23.78 -5.89
C ARG A 152 23.33 22.92 -6.41
N ARG A 153 22.99 23.03 -7.70
CA ARG A 153 21.97 22.16 -8.31
C ARG A 153 22.36 20.68 -8.19
N ALA A 154 23.62 20.35 -8.47
CA ALA A 154 24.12 18.98 -8.29
C ALA A 154 24.08 18.52 -6.81
N ALA A 155 24.34 19.43 -5.86
CA ALA A 155 24.21 19.12 -4.43
C ALA A 155 22.74 18.89 -4.04
N ILE A 156 21.82 19.68 -4.57
CA ILE A 156 20.36 19.49 -4.39
C ILE A 156 19.93 18.12 -4.93
N GLU A 157 20.32 17.75 -6.14
CA GLU A 157 19.98 16.45 -6.75
C GLU A 157 20.49 15.28 -5.90
N ARG A 158 21.73 15.36 -5.39
CA ARG A 158 22.26 14.33 -4.47
C ARG A 158 21.48 14.27 -3.15
N ALA A 159 21.16 15.43 -2.57
CA ALA A 159 20.36 15.50 -1.34
C ALA A 159 18.97 14.89 -1.54
N MET A 160 18.32 15.15 -2.66
CA MET A 160 17.01 14.55 -3.02
C MET A 160 17.10 13.05 -3.25
N GLY A 161 18.20 12.54 -3.81
CA GLY A 161 18.45 11.10 -3.89
C GLY A 161 18.54 10.41 -2.52
N ARG A 162 19.16 11.10 -1.52
CA ARG A 162 19.18 10.63 -0.13
C ARG A 162 17.81 10.72 0.53
N LEU A 163 17.09 11.81 0.30
CA LEU A 163 15.72 11.99 0.80
C LEU A 163 14.80 10.88 0.29
N ARG A 164 14.84 10.57 -0.99
CA ARG A 164 14.06 9.47 -1.56
C ARG A 164 14.27 8.17 -0.79
N ARG A 165 15.53 7.80 -0.52
CA ARG A 165 15.85 6.57 0.25
C ARG A 165 15.32 6.62 1.68
N ALA A 166 15.40 7.78 2.33
CA ALA A 166 14.85 7.95 3.68
C ALA A 166 13.32 7.83 3.69
N MET A 167 12.63 8.34 2.67
CA MET A 167 11.19 8.20 2.50
C MET A 167 10.79 6.74 2.24
N GLU A 168 11.52 6.03 1.38
CA GLU A 168 11.33 4.60 1.14
C GLU A 168 11.52 3.77 2.42
N LEU A 169 12.56 4.09 3.21
CA LEU A 169 12.81 3.42 4.49
C LEU A 169 11.70 3.71 5.50
N ARG A 170 11.27 4.97 5.62
CA ARG A 170 10.15 5.35 6.50
C ARG A 170 8.87 4.61 6.15
N ALA A 171 8.55 4.49 4.85
CA ALA A 171 7.40 3.73 4.39
C ALA A 171 7.48 2.27 4.86
N ARG A 172 8.63 1.63 4.70
CA ARG A 172 8.85 0.25 5.15
C ARG A 172 8.75 0.08 6.66
N VAL A 173 9.37 0.98 7.43
CA VAL A 173 9.30 0.95 8.90
C VAL A 173 7.87 1.14 9.41
N SER A 174 7.14 2.09 8.84
CA SER A 174 5.74 2.36 9.21
C SER A 174 4.80 1.18 8.93
N THR A 175 5.12 0.36 7.93
CA THR A 175 4.28 -0.78 7.52
C THR A 175 4.79 -2.12 8.03
N GLY A 176 6.10 -2.25 8.29
CA GLY A 176 6.75 -3.50 8.71
C GLY A 176 6.20 -4.05 10.03
N GLY A 177 6.07 -3.23 11.04
CA GLY A 177 5.55 -3.63 12.35
C GLY A 177 4.10 -4.17 12.30
N THR A 178 3.28 -3.69 11.37
CA THR A 178 1.90 -4.17 11.19
C THR A 178 1.88 -5.56 10.56
N VAL A 179 2.77 -5.80 9.59
CA VAL A 179 2.87 -7.08 8.88
C VAL A 179 3.38 -8.17 9.81
N GLU A 180 4.43 -7.88 10.60
CA GLU A 180 4.96 -8.81 11.59
C GLU A 180 3.94 -9.15 12.68
N ALA A 181 3.22 -8.13 13.20
CA ALA A 181 2.22 -8.34 14.24
C ALA A 181 1.03 -9.19 13.76
N GLN A 182 0.61 -9.07 12.51
CA GLN A 182 -0.51 -9.84 11.96
C GLN A 182 -0.05 -11.21 11.42
N GLY A 183 1.10 -11.29 10.76
CA GLY A 183 1.65 -12.53 10.25
C GLY A 183 2.02 -13.52 11.35
N ALA A 184 2.68 -13.04 12.42
CA ALA A 184 3.10 -13.87 13.54
C ALA A 184 1.94 -14.47 14.36
N ARG A 185 0.80 -13.74 14.47
CA ARG A 185 -0.36 -14.22 15.26
C ARG A 185 -1.07 -15.40 14.63
N HIS A 186 -1.04 -15.56 13.30
CA HIS A 186 -1.91 -16.51 12.61
C HIS A 186 -1.17 -17.44 11.64
N GLY A 187 0.13 -17.31 11.44
CA GLY A 187 0.89 -18.08 10.44
C GLY A 187 0.38 -17.83 9.01
N LEU A 188 -0.05 -16.60 8.76
CA LEU A 188 -0.71 -16.18 7.53
C LEU A 188 0.27 -15.37 6.66
N ALA A 189 0.19 -15.55 5.36
CA ALA A 189 0.92 -14.68 4.44
C ALA A 189 0.21 -13.32 4.36
N THR A 190 0.89 -12.27 4.82
CA THR A 190 0.32 -10.92 4.88
C THR A 190 1.20 -9.95 4.09
N VAL A 191 0.59 -9.10 3.28
CA VAL A 191 1.24 -7.97 2.60
C VAL A 191 0.47 -6.69 2.85
N VAL A 192 1.17 -5.56 2.88
CA VAL A 192 0.55 -4.24 2.90
C VAL A 192 0.78 -3.59 1.55
N VAL A 193 -0.28 -3.05 0.98
CA VAL A 193 -0.25 -2.37 -0.32
C VAL A 193 -0.89 -0.99 -0.23
N ASP A 194 -0.49 -0.09 -1.13
CA ASP A 194 -1.14 1.22 -1.28
C ASP A 194 -2.42 1.15 -2.13
N GLU A 195 -3.04 2.30 -2.37
CA GLU A 195 -4.25 2.44 -3.19
C GLU A 195 -4.08 2.00 -4.65
N ALA A 196 -2.86 1.92 -5.17
CA ALA A 196 -2.54 1.42 -6.50
C ALA A 196 -2.16 -0.07 -6.51
N GLY A 197 -2.16 -0.71 -5.33
CA GLY A 197 -1.74 -2.09 -5.14
C GLY A 197 -0.22 -2.28 -5.09
N ILE A 198 0.56 -1.20 -4.97
CA ILE A 198 2.01 -1.30 -4.82
C ILE A 198 2.34 -1.84 -3.42
N VAL A 199 3.22 -2.84 -3.37
CA VAL A 199 3.61 -3.50 -2.13
C VAL A 199 4.50 -2.57 -1.29
N LEU A 200 4.02 -2.22 -0.11
CA LEU A 200 4.72 -1.39 0.86
C LEU A 200 5.55 -2.23 1.82
N ALA A 201 5.00 -3.37 2.22
CA ALA A 201 5.67 -4.34 3.08
C ALA A 201 5.20 -5.75 2.74
N ALA A 202 6.14 -6.67 2.65
CA ALA A 202 5.92 -8.11 2.50
C ALA A 202 7.04 -8.85 3.23
N PRO A 203 6.74 -9.70 4.22
CA PRO A 203 7.72 -10.62 4.77
C PRO A 203 8.23 -11.58 3.69
N GLU A 204 9.43 -12.10 3.85
CA GLU A 204 10.03 -13.01 2.85
C GLU A 204 9.17 -14.26 2.67
N GLU A 205 8.59 -14.77 3.74
CA GLU A 205 7.67 -15.92 3.73
C GLU A 205 6.37 -15.61 2.97
N ALA A 206 5.88 -14.37 3.04
CA ALA A 206 4.69 -13.95 2.31
C ALA A 206 4.93 -13.96 0.80
N ALA A 207 6.12 -13.56 0.34
CA ALA A 207 6.45 -13.57 -1.08
C ALA A 207 6.31 -14.96 -1.71
N ALA A 208 6.60 -16.03 -0.96
CA ALA A 208 6.41 -17.40 -1.43
C ALA A 208 4.92 -17.77 -1.60
N ALA A 209 4.05 -17.31 -0.71
CA ALA A 209 2.61 -17.57 -0.75
C ALA A 209 1.88 -16.80 -1.86
N PHE A 210 2.40 -15.64 -2.26
CA PHE A 210 1.91 -14.84 -3.39
C PHE A 210 2.61 -15.19 -4.72
N GLY A 211 3.28 -16.34 -4.79
CA GLY A 211 4.05 -16.81 -5.94
C GLY A 211 3.26 -17.73 -6.88
N ARG A 212 3.91 -18.83 -7.27
CA ARG A 212 3.41 -19.77 -8.28
C ARG A 212 2.09 -20.43 -7.88
N GLY A 213 1.07 -20.27 -8.74
CA GLY A 213 -0.23 -20.93 -8.56
C GLY A 213 -1.18 -20.26 -7.57
N ALA A 214 -0.76 -19.17 -6.92
CA ALA A 214 -1.64 -18.36 -6.08
C ALA A 214 -2.55 -17.47 -6.95
N PRO A 215 -3.79 -17.23 -6.53
CA PRO A 215 -4.71 -16.32 -7.23
C PRO A 215 -4.30 -14.85 -7.12
N LEU A 216 -3.51 -14.50 -6.10
CA LEU A 216 -2.87 -13.21 -5.95
C LEU A 216 -1.36 -13.36 -6.18
N ARG A 217 -0.77 -12.45 -6.93
CA ARG A 217 0.67 -12.49 -7.29
C ARG A 217 1.30 -11.14 -7.07
N ILE A 218 2.57 -11.15 -6.63
CA ILE A 218 3.38 -9.93 -6.63
C ILE A 218 4.18 -9.92 -7.94
N ARG A 219 3.94 -8.93 -8.78
CA ARG A 219 4.70 -8.67 -10.01
C ARG A 219 5.10 -7.21 -10.08
N ASP A 220 6.35 -6.96 -10.40
CA ASP A 220 6.92 -5.61 -10.54
C ASP A 220 6.63 -4.71 -9.32
N GLY A 221 6.71 -5.30 -8.12
CA GLY A 221 6.46 -4.60 -6.86
C GLY A 221 4.97 -4.31 -6.58
N ALA A 222 4.04 -4.84 -7.37
CA ALA A 222 2.60 -4.66 -7.18
C ALA A 222 1.86 -5.97 -6.97
N LEU A 223 0.85 -5.95 -6.13
CA LEU A 223 -0.10 -7.04 -5.96
C LEU A 223 -1.06 -7.07 -7.15
N ARG A 224 -1.21 -8.24 -7.76
CA ARG A 224 -2.07 -8.49 -8.92
C ARG A 224 -2.97 -9.68 -8.67
N TRP A 225 -4.21 -9.60 -9.16
CA TRP A 225 -5.21 -10.67 -9.14
C TRP A 225 -5.93 -10.84 -10.48
N ASP A 226 -5.38 -10.23 -11.53
CA ASP A 226 -5.85 -10.35 -12.90
C ASP A 226 -5.86 -11.80 -13.36
N GLY A 227 -6.95 -12.21 -14.00
CA GLY A 227 -7.19 -13.58 -14.42
C GLY A 227 -7.62 -14.54 -13.32
N ALA A 228 -7.84 -14.07 -12.10
CA ALA A 228 -8.49 -14.88 -11.06
C ALA A 228 -10.00 -15.01 -11.34
N PRO A 229 -10.63 -16.18 -11.13
CA PRO A 229 -12.08 -16.33 -11.30
C PRO A 229 -12.90 -15.36 -10.45
N GLU A 230 -12.32 -14.87 -9.35
CA GLU A 230 -12.93 -13.97 -8.41
C GLU A 230 -12.43 -12.50 -8.55
N GLU A 231 -11.85 -12.13 -9.68
CA GLU A 231 -11.25 -10.81 -9.93
C GLU A 231 -12.16 -9.65 -9.52
N VAL A 232 -13.43 -9.69 -9.93
CA VAL A 232 -14.41 -8.64 -9.59
C VAL A 232 -14.64 -8.56 -8.08
N ARG A 233 -14.70 -9.70 -7.40
CA ARG A 233 -14.92 -9.77 -5.95
C ARG A 233 -13.69 -9.25 -5.17
N LEU A 234 -12.49 -9.59 -5.63
CA LEU A 234 -11.24 -9.11 -5.05
C LEU A 234 -11.10 -7.59 -5.23
N GLY A 235 -11.42 -7.08 -6.42
CA GLY A 235 -11.43 -5.63 -6.68
C GLY A 235 -12.43 -4.89 -5.78
N ALA A 236 -13.65 -5.41 -5.64
CA ALA A 236 -14.66 -4.83 -4.75
C ALA A 236 -14.22 -4.87 -3.26
N ALA A 237 -13.57 -5.96 -2.83
CA ALA A 237 -13.03 -6.09 -1.49
C ALA A 237 -11.90 -5.08 -1.22
N PHE A 238 -11.03 -4.88 -2.20
CA PHE A 238 -9.94 -3.90 -2.13
C PHE A 238 -10.47 -2.47 -1.98
N VAL A 239 -11.42 -2.08 -2.83
CA VAL A 239 -12.07 -0.75 -2.74
C VAL A 239 -12.79 -0.57 -1.40
N ALA A 240 -13.45 -1.60 -0.90
CA ALA A 240 -14.10 -1.54 0.40
C ALA A 240 -13.09 -1.36 1.55
N ALA A 241 -11.93 -2.02 1.48
CA ALA A 241 -10.86 -1.87 2.48
C ALA A 241 -10.24 -0.47 2.44
N LEU A 242 -10.04 0.11 1.26
CA LEU A 242 -9.65 1.53 1.10
C LEU A 242 -10.68 2.48 1.73
N GLY A 243 -11.96 2.13 1.67
CA GLY A 243 -13.06 2.85 2.31
C GLY A 243 -13.24 2.58 3.81
N GLY A 244 -12.29 1.89 4.46
CA GLY A 244 -12.29 1.65 5.90
C GLY A 244 -13.05 0.39 6.35
N ARG A 245 -13.46 -0.52 5.44
CA ARG A 245 -14.22 -1.74 5.78
C ARG A 245 -13.38 -2.99 5.57
N GLU A 246 -13.29 -3.83 6.59
CA GLU A 246 -12.73 -5.17 6.44
C GLU A 246 -13.64 -6.05 5.58
N THR A 247 -13.04 -6.85 4.70
CA THR A 247 -13.74 -7.75 3.80
C THR A 247 -13.00 -9.08 3.68
N ARG A 248 -13.75 -10.15 3.38
CA ARG A 248 -13.18 -11.50 3.17
C ARG A 248 -13.72 -12.08 1.87
N VAL A 249 -12.84 -12.66 1.08
CA VAL A 249 -13.16 -13.32 -0.18
C VAL A 249 -12.62 -14.74 -0.15
N SER A 250 -13.50 -15.73 -0.23
CA SER A 250 -13.10 -17.13 -0.37
C SER A 250 -12.88 -17.45 -1.85
N LEU A 251 -11.69 -17.95 -2.16
CA LEU A 251 -11.25 -18.32 -3.51
C LEU A 251 -11.31 -19.84 -3.68
N LEU A 252 -12.06 -20.29 -4.65
CA LEU A 252 -12.27 -21.71 -4.94
C LEU A 252 -11.37 -22.25 -6.07
N GLY A 253 -10.54 -21.39 -6.71
CA GLY A 253 -9.85 -21.70 -7.95
C GLY A 253 -8.44 -22.25 -7.84
N ALA A 254 -8.10 -23.13 -8.79
CA ALA A 254 -6.77 -23.50 -9.29
C ALA A 254 -5.77 -24.15 -8.31
N ARG A 255 -6.21 -25.02 -7.43
CA ARG A 255 -5.30 -25.89 -6.67
C ARG A 255 -5.42 -27.37 -7.07
N PRO A 256 -4.38 -28.18 -6.83
CA PRO A 256 -4.49 -29.63 -6.98
C PRO A 256 -5.66 -30.17 -6.17
N ARG A 257 -6.33 -31.20 -6.68
CA ARG A 257 -7.44 -31.85 -5.99
C ARG A 257 -7.08 -32.16 -4.55
N GLY A 258 -7.79 -31.56 -3.60
CA GLY A 258 -7.62 -31.79 -2.16
C GLY A 258 -7.28 -30.58 -1.30
N ALA A 259 -7.01 -29.42 -1.88
CA ALA A 259 -6.80 -28.19 -1.12
C ALA A 259 -8.12 -27.44 -0.93
N GLY A 260 -8.42 -27.05 0.32
CA GLY A 260 -9.58 -26.24 0.66
C GLY A 260 -9.51 -24.81 0.07
N PRO A 261 -10.57 -24.02 0.18
CA PRO A 261 -10.59 -22.65 -0.32
C PRO A 261 -9.53 -21.81 0.38
N ILE A 262 -8.89 -20.92 -0.39
CA ILE A 262 -8.03 -19.87 0.15
C ILE A 262 -8.95 -18.74 0.60
N THR A 263 -8.78 -18.25 1.81
CA THR A 263 -9.45 -17.03 2.27
C THR A 263 -8.51 -15.84 2.11
N VAL A 264 -8.95 -14.84 1.39
CA VAL A 264 -8.27 -13.54 1.29
C VAL A 264 -9.04 -12.54 2.13
N SER A 265 -8.41 -12.04 3.17
CA SER A 265 -8.93 -10.93 3.97
C SER A 265 -8.26 -9.64 3.52
N MET A 266 -9.04 -8.60 3.34
CA MET A 266 -8.56 -7.25 3.04
C MET A 266 -9.10 -6.30 4.09
N ALA A 267 -8.21 -5.67 4.83
CA ALA A 267 -8.54 -4.74 5.91
C ALA A 267 -7.87 -3.39 5.69
N PRO A 268 -8.43 -2.29 6.24
CA PRO A 268 -7.73 -1.01 6.28
C PRO A 268 -6.38 -1.19 6.96
N GLY A 269 -5.33 -0.75 6.29
CA GLY A 269 -3.98 -0.70 6.85
C GLY A 269 -3.73 0.64 7.56
N PRO A 270 -2.67 0.72 8.37
CA PRO A 270 -2.21 2.02 8.87
C PRO A 270 -1.87 2.90 7.67
N PRO A 271 -2.28 4.18 7.68
CA PRO A 271 -1.99 5.06 6.58
C PRO A 271 -0.48 5.15 6.38
N ALA A 272 -0.01 4.69 5.24
CA ALA A 272 1.40 4.79 4.89
C ALA A 272 1.67 6.21 4.40
N LEU A 273 2.38 6.98 5.21
CA LEU A 273 2.75 8.36 4.90
C LEU A 273 1.54 9.26 4.55
N GLY A 274 0.42 9.05 5.27
CA GLY A 274 -0.81 9.82 5.08
C GLY A 274 -1.73 9.32 3.96
N ARG A 275 -1.39 8.22 3.27
CA ARG A 275 -2.24 7.61 2.24
C ARG A 275 -2.92 6.35 2.74
N PRO A 276 -4.12 6.03 2.23
CA PRO A 276 -4.77 4.77 2.54
C PRO A 276 -3.88 3.59 2.15
N ALA A 277 -3.83 2.61 3.03
CA ALA A 277 -3.18 1.33 2.75
C ALA A 277 -4.15 0.19 3.04
N VAL A 278 -3.92 -0.94 2.41
CA VAL A 278 -4.70 -2.16 2.60
C VAL A 278 -3.79 -3.27 3.07
N VAL A 279 -4.16 -3.90 4.16
CA VAL A 279 -3.55 -5.14 4.63
C VAL A 279 -4.26 -6.30 3.93
N VAL A 280 -3.52 -7.04 3.12
CA VAL A 280 -4.02 -8.22 2.42
C VAL A 280 -3.41 -9.46 3.06
N THR A 281 -4.26 -10.29 3.62
CA THR A 281 -3.87 -11.53 4.29
C THR A 281 -4.43 -12.73 3.54
N VAL A 282 -3.57 -13.68 3.23
CA VAL A 282 -3.95 -14.95 2.61
C VAL A 282 -3.84 -16.05 3.63
N ALA A 283 -4.99 -16.63 3.96
CA ALA A 283 -5.09 -17.78 4.84
C ALA A 283 -5.21 -19.06 4.02
N GLU A 284 -4.26 -19.95 4.18
CA GLU A 284 -4.43 -21.33 3.74
C GLU A 284 -5.22 -22.09 4.81
N PRO A 285 -6.28 -22.82 4.45
CA PRO A 285 -6.96 -23.66 5.42
C PRO A 285 -5.95 -24.67 5.96
N ARG A 286 -5.70 -24.65 7.25
CA ARG A 286 -4.94 -25.71 7.93
C ARG A 286 -5.89 -26.88 8.19
N PRO A 287 -5.67 -28.05 7.60
CA PRO A 287 -6.52 -29.23 7.88
C PRO A 287 -6.53 -29.64 9.36
N ALA A 288 -5.56 -29.17 10.11
CA ALA A 288 -5.31 -29.59 11.50
C ALA A 288 -6.20 -28.89 12.56
N ALA A 289 -6.97 -27.86 12.20
CA ALA A 289 -7.75 -27.13 13.20
C ALA A 289 -9.16 -27.72 13.45
N TRP A 290 -9.70 -28.52 12.53
CA TRP A 290 -10.96 -29.21 12.74
C TRP A 290 -10.72 -30.65 13.18
N SER A 291 -11.18 -30.95 14.38
CA SER A 291 -11.30 -32.31 14.87
C SER A 291 -12.76 -32.76 14.84
N ARG A 292 -12.98 -34.06 15.02
CA ARG A 292 -14.35 -34.60 15.16
C ARG A 292 -15.06 -33.95 16.34
N GLU A 293 -14.33 -33.71 17.41
CA GLU A 293 -14.81 -33.14 18.67
C GLU A 293 -15.25 -31.68 18.46
N THR A 294 -14.44 -30.89 17.75
CA THR A 294 -14.76 -29.48 17.49
C THR A 294 -15.96 -29.33 16.54
N LEU A 295 -16.08 -30.17 15.52
CA LEU A 295 -17.26 -30.20 14.64
C LEU A 295 -18.52 -30.67 15.38
N ALA A 296 -18.39 -31.65 16.27
CA ALA A 296 -19.51 -32.12 17.11
C ALA A 296 -19.97 -31.00 18.05
N ALA A 297 -19.05 -30.29 18.69
CA ALA A 297 -19.38 -29.19 19.60
C ALA A 297 -20.04 -28.00 18.87
N ALA A 298 -19.57 -27.65 17.67
CA ALA A 298 -20.06 -26.49 16.93
C ALA A 298 -21.46 -26.72 16.30
N TRP A 299 -21.73 -27.88 15.78
CA TRP A 299 -22.96 -28.17 15.03
C TRP A 299 -23.71 -29.43 15.44
N GLY A 300 -23.35 -30.07 16.56
CA GLY A 300 -23.99 -31.32 17.01
C GLY A 300 -23.82 -32.47 16.02
N LEU A 301 -22.70 -32.54 15.29
CA LEU A 301 -22.43 -33.59 14.35
C LEU A 301 -22.12 -34.91 15.09
N THR A 302 -22.64 -36.00 14.60
CA THR A 302 -22.21 -37.33 15.08
C THR A 302 -20.76 -37.61 14.60
N PRO A 303 -20.04 -38.54 15.22
CA PRO A 303 -18.68 -38.89 14.80
C PRO A 303 -18.57 -39.21 13.30
N ARG A 304 -19.53 -39.93 12.73
CA ARG A 304 -19.56 -40.28 11.30
C ARG A 304 -19.86 -39.07 10.40
N GLU A 305 -20.75 -38.19 10.84
CA GLU A 305 -21.04 -36.94 10.11
C GLU A 305 -19.81 -36.03 10.11
N ALA A 306 -19.11 -35.93 11.25
CA ALA A 306 -17.89 -35.16 11.36
C ALA A 306 -16.74 -35.71 10.49
N GLU A 307 -16.56 -37.05 10.46
CA GLU A 307 -15.59 -37.70 9.57
C GLU A 307 -15.85 -37.41 8.10
N VAL A 308 -17.13 -37.47 7.69
CA VAL A 308 -17.50 -37.13 6.31
C VAL A 308 -17.30 -35.65 6.01
N ALA A 309 -17.62 -34.76 6.94
CA ALA A 309 -17.35 -33.32 6.80
C ALA A 309 -15.84 -33.01 6.70
N LEU A 310 -15.01 -33.66 7.51
CA LEU A 310 -13.54 -33.54 7.45
C LEU A 310 -12.97 -34.04 6.12
N GLY A 311 -13.55 -35.13 5.56
CA GLY A 311 -13.19 -35.63 4.24
C GLY A 311 -13.41 -34.57 3.15
N LEU A 312 -14.55 -33.87 3.18
CA LEU A 312 -14.82 -32.77 2.25
C LEU A 312 -13.90 -31.57 2.47
N LEU A 313 -13.64 -31.22 3.73
CA LEU A 313 -12.74 -30.15 4.08
C LEU A 313 -11.30 -30.41 3.58
N ALA A 314 -10.88 -31.67 3.61
CA ALA A 314 -9.63 -32.13 3.00
C ALA A 314 -9.66 -32.18 1.46
N GLY A 315 -10.73 -31.67 0.84
CA GLY A 315 -10.90 -31.58 -0.62
C GLY A 315 -11.33 -32.89 -1.30
N ARG A 316 -11.68 -33.93 -0.54
CA ARG A 316 -12.11 -35.19 -1.08
C ARG A 316 -13.57 -35.14 -1.53
N GLY A 317 -13.89 -35.77 -2.65
CA GLY A 317 -15.26 -35.91 -3.09
C GLY A 317 -16.03 -36.94 -2.22
N PRO A 318 -17.40 -36.97 -2.27
CA PRO A 318 -18.21 -37.89 -1.47
C PRO A 318 -17.86 -39.36 -1.68
N ALA A 319 -17.57 -39.76 -2.92
CA ALA A 319 -17.21 -41.16 -3.25
C ALA A 319 -15.83 -41.53 -2.74
N GLU A 320 -14.88 -40.59 -2.73
CA GLU A 320 -13.53 -40.77 -2.23
C GLU A 320 -13.52 -40.84 -0.70
N THR A 321 -14.29 -39.95 -0.04
CA THR A 321 -14.51 -39.97 1.40
C THR A 321 -15.18 -41.30 1.84
N ALA A 322 -16.17 -41.79 1.08
CA ALA A 322 -16.80 -43.08 1.36
C ALA A 322 -15.80 -44.23 1.34
N ARG A 323 -14.91 -44.26 0.36
CA ARG A 323 -13.88 -45.28 0.20
C ARG A 323 -12.90 -45.26 1.38
N GLU A 324 -12.43 -44.08 1.77
CA GLU A 324 -11.51 -43.93 2.89
C GLU A 324 -12.11 -44.31 4.23
N LEU A 325 -13.36 -43.95 4.47
CA LEU A 325 -14.09 -44.30 5.69
C LEU A 325 -14.64 -45.72 5.70
N SER A 326 -14.40 -46.48 4.62
CA SER A 326 -14.91 -47.86 4.43
C SER A 326 -16.43 -47.95 4.58
N ILE A 327 -17.16 -46.97 4.01
CA ILE A 327 -18.63 -46.93 3.99
C ILE A 327 -19.16 -46.96 2.54
N ARG A 328 -20.43 -47.29 2.39
CA ARG A 328 -21.08 -47.27 1.08
C ARG A 328 -21.25 -45.82 0.60
N PRO A 329 -21.09 -45.53 -0.72
CA PRO A 329 -21.27 -44.19 -1.27
C PRO A 329 -22.62 -43.53 -0.91
N ASP A 330 -23.68 -44.33 -0.86
CA ASP A 330 -25.02 -43.85 -0.48
C ASP A 330 -25.08 -43.44 1.00
N SER A 331 -24.35 -44.14 1.88
CA SER A 331 -24.24 -43.78 3.28
C SER A 331 -23.49 -42.42 3.44
N ALA A 332 -22.43 -42.20 2.68
CA ALA A 332 -21.73 -40.91 2.69
C ALA A 332 -22.65 -39.75 2.23
N ARG A 333 -23.43 -39.96 1.18
CA ARG A 333 -24.43 -38.97 0.71
C ARG A 333 -25.51 -38.71 1.78
N LEU A 334 -25.96 -39.73 2.50
CA LEU A 334 -26.91 -39.56 3.58
C LEU A 334 -26.31 -38.76 4.76
N TYR A 335 -25.07 -39.06 5.13
CA TYR A 335 -24.39 -38.27 6.16
C TYR A 335 -24.18 -36.80 5.73
N LEU A 336 -23.83 -36.56 4.48
CA LEU A 336 -23.72 -35.21 3.94
C LEU A 336 -25.03 -34.44 4.00
N LYS A 337 -26.14 -35.07 3.62
CA LYS A 337 -27.47 -34.45 3.74
C LYS A 337 -27.78 -34.03 5.18
N ARG A 338 -27.39 -34.84 6.17
CA ARG A 338 -27.55 -34.50 7.59
C ARG A 338 -26.59 -33.40 8.04
N VAL A 339 -25.36 -33.43 7.56
CA VAL A 339 -24.39 -32.35 7.80
C VAL A 339 -24.94 -31.03 7.28
N TYR A 340 -25.42 -31.00 6.02
CA TYR A 340 -26.01 -29.78 5.46
C TYR A 340 -27.19 -29.27 6.28
N ALA A 341 -28.08 -30.15 6.72
CA ALA A 341 -29.22 -29.80 7.56
C ALA A 341 -28.77 -29.21 8.92
N LYS A 342 -27.75 -29.79 9.55
CA LYS A 342 -27.26 -29.35 10.87
C LYS A 342 -26.41 -28.05 10.79
N THR A 343 -25.71 -27.85 9.69
CA THR A 343 -24.88 -26.65 9.46
C THR A 343 -25.63 -25.51 8.78
N GLY A 344 -26.87 -25.74 8.32
CA GLY A 344 -27.66 -24.77 7.57
C GLY A 344 -27.11 -24.49 6.16
N THR A 345 -26.30 -25.39 5.60
CA THR A 345 -25.68 -25.17 4.29
C THR A 345 -26.47 -25.88 3.16
N ALA A 346 -26.48 -25.26 1.96
CA ALA A 346 -27.23 -25.76 0.82
C ALA A 346 -26.47 -26.81 -0.01
N GLY A 347 -25.22 -27.17 0.33
CA GLY A 347 -24.40 -28.12 -0.42
C GLY A 347 -22.93 -28.09 -0.08
N GLN A 348 -22.14 -28.86 -0.81
CA GLN A 348 -20.72 -29.06 -0.53
C GLN A 348 -19.91 -27.74 -0.53
N VAL A 349 -20.12 -26.88 -1.50
CA VAL A 349 -19.39 -25.59 -1.61
C VAL A 349 -19.71 -24.70 -0.42
N ALA A 350 -20.99 -24.59 -0.04
CA ALA A 350 -21.40 -23.78 1.09
C ALA A 350 -20.87 -24.35 2.42
N LEU A 351 -20.86 -25.69 2.59
CA LEU A 351 -20.28 -26.31 3.78
C LEU A 351 -18.77 -26.05 3.91
N VAL A 352 -18.02 -26.25 2.83
CA VAL A 352 -16.58 -26.00 2.84
C VAL A 352 -16.28 -24.52 3.11
N ALA A 353 -17.05 -23.61 2.54
CA ALA A 353 -16.92 -22.18 2.80
C ALA A 353 -17.22 -21.82 4.27
N LEU A 354 -18.28 -22.40 4.85
CA LEU A 354 -18.62 -22.23 6.25
C LEU A 354 -17.50 -22.72 7.18
N LEU A 355 -17.00 -23.93 6.94
CA LEU A 355 -15.94 -24.54 7.77
C LEU A 355 -14.60 -23.80 7.61
N ALA A 356 -14.30 -23.28 6.43
CA ALA A 356 -13.11 -22.44 6.21
C ALA A 356 -13.26 -21.04 6.84
N GLY A 357 -14.46 -20.48 6.88
CA GLY A 357 -14.74 -19.14 7.43
C GLY A 357 -14.76 -19.10 8.97
N THR A 358 -15.21 -20.16 9.63
CA THR A 358 -15.25 -20.25 11.10
C THR A 358 -13.89 -20.50 11.76
N LEU A 359 -12.84 -20.78 10.97
CA LEU A 359 -11.47 -20.88 11.47
C LEU A 359 -10.76 -19.51 11.58
N ALA A 360 -11.42 -18.44 11.18
CA ALA A 360 -10.86 -17.08 11.11
C ALA A 360 -11.40 -16.16 12.24
N ASP A 361 -12.26 -16.67 13.14
CA ASP A 361 -12.63 -16.05 14.40
C ASP A 361 -11.85 -16.72 15.56
#